data_6699fa8e69d8b611e998b5dffbc2710a
#
_entry.id   6699fa8e69d8b611e998b5dffbc2710a
#
_cell.length_a   1.000
_cell.length_b   1.000
_cell.length_c   1.000
_cell.angle_alpha   90.00
_cell.angle_beta   90.00
_cell.angle_gamma   90.00
#
_symmetry.space_group_name_H-M   'P 1'
#
loop_
_entity.id
_entity.type
_entity.pdbx_description
1 polymer ?
#
loop_
_entity_poly.entity_id
_entity_poly.type
_entity_poly.pdbx_seq_one_letter_code
_entity_poly.pdbx_strand_id
1 'polypeptide(L)' 'MDKYYVEVIERLQRIVFNQVNEIEELKKENEEVKEKIEKLTRENVGLTREVENNRSDNF' A
#
# COMPACT_ATOMS: atom_id res chain seq x y z
N MET A 1 -3.81 19.67 -38.27
CA MET A 1 -3.11 19.90 -36.98
C MET A 1 -1.62 19.89 -37.23
N ASP A 2 -0.86 20.80 -36.64
CA ASP A 2 0.58 20.82 -36.73
C ASP A 2 1.20 19.55 -36.16
N LYS A 3 2.16 19.00 -36.83
CA LYS A 3 2.88 17.81 -36.44
C LYS A 3 3.46 17.94 -35.01
N TYR A 4 3.95 19.12 -34.67
CA TYR A 4 4.48 19.40 -33.33
C TYR A 4 3.44 19.17 -32.25
N TYR A 5 2.23 19.67 -32.43
CA TYR A 5 1.15 19.49 -31.46
C TYR A 5 0.71 18.03 -31.34
N VAL A 6 0.68 17.31 -32.44
CA VAL A 6 0.36 15.89 -32.46
C VAL A 6 1.38 15.09 -31.61
N GLU A 7 2.67 15.38 -31.80
CA GLU A 7 3.74 14.72 -31.03
C GLU A 7 3.64 15.04 -29.54
N VAL A 8 3.33 16.26 -29.16
CA VAL A 8 3.15 16.66 -27.78
C VAL A 8 1.97 15.92 -27.15
N ILE A 9 0.86 15.84 -27.87
CA ILE A 9 -0.34 15.13 -27.40
C ILE A 9 -0.02 13.64 -27.17
N GLU A 10 0.67 13.00 -28.10
CA GLU A 10 1.06 11.60 -27.98
C GLU A 10 1.97 11.36 -26.77
N ARG A 11 2.92 12.25 -26.52
CA ARG A 11 3.80 12.16 -25.34
C ARG A 11 3.02 12.30 -24.06
N LEU A 12 2.11 13.26 -23.99
CA LEU A 12 1.26 13.47 -22.82
C LEU A 12 0.37 12.26 -22.55
N GLN A 13 -0.19 11.66 -23.60
CA GLN A 13 -0.99 10.44 -23.45
C GLN A 13 -0.18 9.30 -22.87
N ARG A 14 1.05 9.11 -23.30
CA ARG A 14 1.95 8.09 -22.75
C ARG A 14 2.27 8.33 -21.27
N ILE A 15 2.54 9.59 -20.93
CA ILE A 15 2.83 9.97 -19.54
C ILE A 15 1.61 9.66 -18.66
N VAL A 16 0.43 10.06 -19.08
CA VAL A 16 -0.82 9.81 -18.34
C VAL A 16 -1.04 8.31 -18.18
N PHE A 17 -0.87 7.53 -19.23
CA PHE A 17 -1.05 6.09 -19.20
C PHE A 17 -0.09 5.44 -18.18
N ASN A 18 1.19 5.84 -18.22
CA ASN A 18 2.18 5.32 -17.29
C ASN A 18 1.87 5.71 -15.85
N GLN A 19 1.42 6.94 -15.62
CA GLN A 19 1.04 7.40 -14.29
C GLN A 19 -0.17 6.65 -13.74
N VAL A 20 -1.16 6.36 -14.57
CA VAL A 20 -2.32 5.56 -14.18
C VAL A 20 -1.89 4.17 -13.73
N ASN A 21 -0.99 3.55 -14.48
CA ASN A 21 -0.46 2.23 -14.12
C ASN A 21 0.30 2.26 -12.80
N GLU A 22 1.12 3.28 -12.57
CA GLU A 22 1.84 3.47 -11.31
C GLU A 22 0.88 3.64 -10.13
N ILE A 23 -0.17 4.42 -10.32
CA ILE A 23 -1.19 4.62 -9.29
C ILE A 23 -1.87 3.29 -8.93
N GLU A 24 -2.21 2.48 -9.92
CA GLU A 24 -2.83 1.18 -9.69
C GLU A 24 -1.91 0.24 -8.92
N GLU A 25 -0.63 0.21 -9.28
CA GLU A 25 0.37 -0.58 -8.56
C GLU A 25 0.54 -0.12 -7.12
N LEU A 26 0.61 1.19 -6.90
CA LEU A 26 0.73 1.76 -5.56
C LEU A 26 -0.49 1.48 -4.70
N LYS A 27 -1.68 1.53 -5.27
CA LYS A 27 -2.91 1.16 -4.57
C LYS A 27 -2.87 -0.29 -4.12
N LYS A 28 -2.41 -1.19 -4.99
CA LYS A 28 -2.27 -2.60 -4.67
C LYS A 28 -1.28 -2.82 -3.55
N GLU A 29 -0.09 -2.20 -3.64
CA GLU A 29 0.92 -2.28 -2.60
C GLU A 29 0.42 -1.74 -1.26
N ASN A 30 -0.31 -0.63 -1.29
CA ASN A 30 -0.89 -0.04 -0.09
C ASN A 30 -1.89 -0.98 0.58
N GLU A 31 -2.73 -1.67 -0.18
CA GLU A 31 -3.65 -2.66 0.36
C GLU A 31 -2.91 -3.84 1.00
N GLU A 32 -1.86 -4.32 0.35
CA GLU A 32 -1.02 -5.40 0.89
C GLU A 32 -0.34 -4.99 2.20
N VAL A 33 0.20 -3.78 2.27
CA VAL A 33 0.82 -3.24 3.48
C VAL A 33 -0.22 -3.08 4.59
N LYS A 34 -1.40 -2.58 4.27
CA LYS A 34 -2.50 -2.43 5.21
C LYS A 34 -2.88 -3.77 5.83
N GLU A 35 -3.01 -4.81 5.01
CA GLU A 35 -3.30 -6.16 5.49
C GLU A 35 -2.22 -6.69 6.43
N LYS A 36 -0.95 -6.44 6.09
CA LYS A 36 0.18 -6.83 6.95
C LYS A 36 0.15 -6.09 8.29
N ILE A 37 -0.15 -4.81 8.28
CA ILE A 37 -0.29 -4.00 9.49
C ILE A 37 -1.40 -4.56 10.38
N GLU A 38 -2.55 -4.86 9.80
CA GLU A 38 -3.68 -5.43 10.55
C GLU A 38 -3.31 -6.78 11.19
N LYS A 39 -2.63 -7.63 10.43
CA LYS A 39 -2.16 -8.93 10.93
C LYS A 39 -1.17 -8.77 12.09
N LEU A 40 -0.15 -7.92 11.92
CA LEU A 40 0.85 -7.67 12.94
C LEU A 40 0.24 -7.05 14.20
N THR A 41 -0.72 -6.18 14.04
CA THR A 41 -1.45 -5.56 15.14
C THR A 41 -2.19 -6.62 15.95
N ARG A 42 -2.89 -7.54 15.28
CA ARG A 42 -3.58 -8.65 15.96
C ARG A 42 -2.61 -9.55 16.71
N GLU A 43 -1.48 -9.90 16.08
CA GLU A 43 -0.44 -10.71 16.70
C GLU A 43 0.14 -10.02 17.93
N ASN A 44 0.41 -8.73 17.86
CA ASN A 44 0.95 -7.96 18.97
C ASN A 44 -0.03 -7.85 20.13
N VAL A 45 -1.30 -7.66 19.86
CA VAL A 45 -2.34 -7.66 20.89
C VAL A 45 -2.40 -9.02 21.58
N GLY A 46 -2.36 -10.10 20.78
CA GLY A 46 -2.35 -11.47 21.33
C GLY A 46 -1.15 -11.74 22.24
N LEU A 47 0.05 -11.34 21.79
CA LEU A 47 1.27 -11.50 22.57
C LEU A 47 1.26 -10.67 23.86
N THR A 48 0.75 -9.46 23.80
CA THR A 48 0.61 -8.59 24.97
C THR A 48 -0.31 -9.25 26.02
N ARG A 49 -1.42 -9.83 25.58
CA ARG A 49 -2.35 -10.54 26.47
C ARG A 49 -1.70 -11.76 27.12
N GLU A 50 -0.91 -12.53 26.36
CA GLU A 50 -0.18 -13.67 26.90
C GLU A 50 0.82 -13.24 27.97
N VAL A 51 1.58 -12.18 27.73
CA VAL A 51 2.54 -11.64 28.71
C VAL A 51 1.83 -11.19 29.98
N GLU A 52 0.72 -10.47 29.85
CA GLU A 52 -0.07 -10.02 31.01
C GLU A 52 -0.65 -11.19 31.81
N ASN A 53 -1.16 -12.21 31.14
CA ASN A 53 -1.68 -13.40 31.78
C ASN A 53 -0.58 -14.15 32.53
N ASN A 54 0.60 -14.30 31.94
CA ASN A 54 1.73 -14.95 32.56
C ASN A 54 2.23 -14.18 33.81
N ARG A 55 2.20 -12.85 33.75
CA ARG A 55 2.53 -12.02 34.92
C ARG A 55 1.55 -12.23 36.05
N SER A 56 0.26 -12.30 35.74
CA SER A 56 -0.78 -12.53 36.75
C SER A 56 -0.62 -13.87 37.41
N ASP A 57 -0.25 -14.90 36.67
CA ASP A 57 -0.06 -16.25 37.17
C ASP A 57 1.16 -16.37 38.10
N ASN A 58 2.16 -15.48 37.93
CA ASN A 58 3.38 -15.51 38.73
C ASN A 58 3.26 -14.74 40.06
N PHE A 59 2.17 -14.02 40.21
CA PHE A 59 1.85 -13.27 41.42
C PHE A 59 0.72 -13.91 42.21
#